data_03814d71253b489812b1ec9fe493314e
#
_entry.id   03814d71253b489812b1ec9fe493314e
#
_cell.length_a   1.000
_cell.length_b   1.000
_cell.length_c   1.000
_cell.angle_alpha   90.00
_cell.angle_beta   90.00
_cell.angle_gamma   90.00
#
_symmetry.space_group_name_H-M   'P 1'
#
loop_
_entity.id
_entity.type
_entity.pdbx_description
1 polymer ?
#
loop_
_entity_poly.entity_id
_entity_poly.type
_entity_poly.pdbx_seq_one_letter_code
_entity_poly.pdbx_strand_id
1 'polypeptide(L)'
;MVVPPRSVFSLRYLRGARRPPKLGTAAAVDIFNKYMTAELPIHESELSQNGGEIQAAVDRMITAAVGEMYSLEEENRFLEVTYANGDKEVLYFKDFSSGAMIESVVRRAKKLALKRYIQTSAKGINLEDVLNAVREEFKENEDLPNTTNPDDWAKIAGKKGERIVYVKPLMGETKEKQRAVERVINTGQYL
;
A
#
# COMPACT_ATOMS: atom_id res chain seq x y z
N MET A 1 -27.45 -15.58 7.64
CA MET A 1 -27.15 -14.26 8.24
C MET A 1 -25.75 -13.87 7.78
N VAL A 2 -25.67 -13.11 6.70
CA VAL A 2 -24.38 -12.76 6.03
C VAL A 2 -23.82 -11.55 6.75
N VAL A 3 -22.69 -11.71 7.42
CA VAL A 3 -21.95 -10.59 8.04
C VAL A 3 -21.22 -9.87 6.92
N PRO A 4 -21.48 -8.57 6.67
CA PRO A 4 -20.75 -7.81 5.64
C PRO A 4 -19.29 -7.64 6.05
N PRO A 5 -18.34 -7.60 5.09
CA PRO A 5 -16.92 -7.40 5.38
C PRO A 5 -16.70 -6.02 6.02
N ARG A 6 -16.09 -6.02 7.20
CA ARG A 6 -15.72 -4.83 7.98
C ARG A 6 -14.43 -4.19 7.45
N SER A 7 -14.43 -3.73 6.21
CA SER A 7 -13.32 -2.92 5.70
C SER A 7 -13.81 -1.82 4.76
N VAL A 8 -14.89 -1.19 5.13
CA VAL A 8 -15.24 0.08 4.51
C VAL A 8 -14.60 1.15 5.38
N PHE A 9 -13.48 1.69 4.93
CA PHE A 9 -12.95 2.96 5.38
C PHE A 9 -14.09 3.97 5.15
N SER A 10 -14.92 4.15 6.19
CA SER A 10 -16.10 4.99 6.08
C SER A 10 -15.63 6.43 5.93
N LEU A 11 -15.76 6.99 4.74
CA LEU A 11 -15.67 8.42 4.45
C LEU A 11 -16.53 9.29 5.41
N ARG A 12 -17.39 8.67 6.24
CA ARG A 12 -18.17 9.32 7.28
C ARG A 12 -17.34 9.98 8.39
N TYR A 13 -16.07 9.56 8.58
CA TYR A 13 -15.21 10.14 9.62
C TYR A 13 -14.62 11.51 9.26
N LEU A 14 -14.74 11.96 7.99
CA LEU A 14 -14.11 13.18 7.49
C LEU A 14 -14.97 14.44 7.56
N ARG A 15 -16.20 14.37 8.07
CA ARG A 15 -17.01 15.57 8.29
C ARG A 15 -16.51 16.32 9.52
N GLY A 16 -15.58 17.26 9.34
CA GLY A 16 -15.14 18.22 10.35
C GLY A 16 -13.78 17.95 11.00
N ALA A 17 -13.08 16.86 10.67
CA ALA A 17 -11.74 16.59 11.19
C ALA A 17 -10.69 17.44 10.47
N ARG A 18 -9.81 18.10 11.25
CA ARG A 18 -8.55 18.64 10.72
C ARG A 18 -7.84 17.50 9.98
N ARG A 19 -7.33 17.81 8.77
CA ARG A 19 -6.51 16.88 7.98
C ARG A 19 -5.46 16.22 8.88
N PRO A 20 -5.42 14.90 9.03
CA PRO A 20 -4.35 14.26 9.77
C PRO A 20 -3.02 14.61 9.08
N PRO A 21 -1.95 14.87 9.83
CA PRO A 21 -0.65 15.09 9.24
C PRO A 21 -0.27 13.85 8.41
N LYS A 22 0.35 14.07 7.23
CA LYS A 22 0.87 12.97 6.41
C LYS A 22 1.82 12.14 7.27
N LEU A 23 1.65 10.82 7.25
CA LEU A 23 2.52 9.91 7.99
C LEU A 23 3.91 9.92 7.35
N GLY A 24 4.92 10.34 8.09
CA GLY A 24 6.32 10.29 7.64
C GLY A 24 6.91 8.88 7.79
N THR A 25 8.04 8.62 7.09
CA THR A 25 8.74 7.31 7.13
C THR A 25 9.12 6.89 8.54
N ALA A 26 9.66 7.79 9.36
CA ALA A 26 10.03 7.50 10.75
C ALA A 26 8.82 7.05 11.58
N ALA A 27 7.71 7.79 11.48
CA ALA A 27 6.47 7.41 12.19
C ALA A 27 5.88 6.09 11.65
N ALA A 28 6.04 5.79 10.35
CA ALA A 28 5.65 4.49 9.79
C ALA A 28 6.48 3.35 10.40
N VAL A 29 7.79 3.50 10.50
CA VAL A 29 8.68 2.54 11.19
C VAL A 29 8.24 2.33 12.63
N ASP A 30 7.98 3.40 13.37
CA ASP A 30 7.52 3.30 14.78
C ASP A 30 6.20 2.54 14.90
N ILE A 31 5.29 2.70 13.93
CA ILE A 31 4.02 1.98 13.93
C ILE A 31 4.24 0.51 13.56
N PHE A 32 5.07 0.21 12.55
CA PHE A 32 5.42 -1.17 12.23
C PHE A 32 6.00 -1.89 13.46
N ASN A 33 6.92 -1.27 14.19
CA ASN A 33 7.55 -1.82 15.41
C ASN A 33 6.53 -2.19 16.50
N LYS A 34 5.37 -1.56 16.55
CA LYS A 34 4.28 -1.92 17.47
C LYS A 34 3.60 -3.24 17.12
N TYR A 35 3.58 -3.60 15.85
CA TYR A 35 2.85 -4.77 15.36
C TYR A 35 3.77 -5.91 14.91
N MET A 36 4.99 -5.61 14.47
CA MET A 36 6.03 -6.57 14.11
C MET A 36 7.07 -6.65 15.24
N THR A 37 6.77 -7.41 16.27
CA THR A 37 7.64 -7.59 17.43
C THR A 37 8.51 -8.85 17.28
N ALA A 38 9.59 -8.93 18.03
CA ALA A 38 10.48 -10.11 18.11
C ALA A 38 9.77 -11.38 18.63
N GLU A 39 8.55 -11.26 19.17
CA GLU A 39 7.74 -12.40 19.60
C GLU A 39 7.09 -13.14 18.43
N LEU A 40 7.02 -12.51 17.26
CA LEU A 40 6.46 -13.16 16.08
C LEU A 40 7.38 -14.25 15.56
N PRO A 41 6.82 -15.38 15.09
CA PRO A 41 7.63 -16.40 14.44
C PRO A 41 8.20 -15.84 13.13
N ILE A 42 9.52 -15.76 13.04
CA ILE A 42 10.25 -15.34 11.85
C ILE A 42 10.73 -16.59 11.10
N HIS A 43 10.69 -16.56 9.79
CA HIS A 43 11.10 -17.66 8.94
C HIS A 43 12.62 -17.87 9.03
N GLU A 44 13.05 -19.13 9.00
CA GLU A 44 14.46 -19.51 9.17
C GLU A 44 15.39 -18.87 8.14
N SER A 45 14.93 -18.69 6.90
CA SER A 45 15.71 -17.99 5.88
C SER A 45 16.03 -16.55 6.24
N GLU A 46 15.10 -15.84 6.89
CA GLU A 46 15.32 -14.46 7.34
C GLU A 46 16.32 -14.41 8.49
N LEU A 47 16.21 -15.36 9.43
CA LEU A 47 17.16 -15.47 10.52
C LEU A 47 18.58 -15.75 10.00
N SER A 48 18.72 -16.71 9.10
CA SER A 48 20.02 -17.08 8.52
C SER A 48 20.68 -15.91 7.79
N GLN A 49 19.90 -15.09 7.07
CA GLN A 49 20.39 -13.91 6.36
C GLN A 49 20.78 -12.74 7.29
N ASN A 50 20.32 -12.77 8.54
CA ASN A 50 20.59 -11.73 9.54
C ASN A 50 21.38 -12.26 10.75
N GLY A 51 22.24 -13.26 10.54
CA GLY A 51 23.14 -13.79 11.58
C GLY A 51 22.44 -14.50 12.74
N GLY A 52 21.19 -14.93 12.56
CA GLY A 52 20.37 -15.56 13.61
C GLY A 52 19.65 -14.56 14.52
N GLU A 53 19.83 -13.27 14.31
CA GLU A 53 19.28 -12.19 15.12
C GLU A 53 17.83 -11.86 14.70
N ILE A 54 16.86 -12.15 15.57
CA ILE A 54 15.43 -11.92 15.29
C ILE A 54 15.15 -10.44 15.06
N GLN A 55 15.68 -9.56 15.91
CA GLN A 55 15.43 -8.12 15.80
C GLN A 55 15.99 -7.56 14.50
N ALA A 56 17.19 -7.98 14.08
CA ALA A 56 17.78 -7.56 12.81
C ALA A 56 16.93 -8.01 11.60
N ALA A 57 16.37 -9.22 11.65
CA ALA A 57 15.46 -9.71 10.62
C ALA A 57 14.16 -8.89 10.58
N VAL A 58 13.57 -8.56 11.73
CA VAL A 58 12.37 -7.72 11.83
C VAL A 58 12.66 -6.32 11.30
N ASP A 59 13.75 -5.69 11.72
CA ASP A 59 14.12 -4.32 11.30
C ASP A 59 14.35 -4.25 9.78
N ARG A 60 14.98 -5.28 9.20
CA ARG A 60 15.15 -5.41 7.75
C ARG A 60 13.81 -5.50 7.03
N MET A 61 12.89 -6.33 7.52
CA MET A 61 11.55 -6.47 6.91
C MET A 61 10.75 -5.17 7.01
N ILE A 62 10.81 -4.47 8.13
CA ILE A 62 10.17 -3.16 8.32
C ILE A 62 10.75 -2.13 7.36
N THR A 63 12.09 -2.07 7.27
CA THR A 63 12.78 -1.14 6.35
C THR A 63 12.35 -1.37 4.91
N ALA A 64 12.27 -2.62 4.47
CA ALA A 64 11.83 -2.98 3.13
C ALA A 64 10.35 -2.62 2.91
N ALA A 65 9.46 -2.90 3.87
CA ALA A 65 8.04 -2.56 3.77
C ALA A 65 7.83 -1.05 3.68
N VAL A 66 8.52 -0.25 4.51
CA VAL A 66 8.45 1.21 4.46
C VAL A 66 9.05 1.72 3.15
N GLY A 67 10.15 1.14 2.67
CA GLY A 67 10.74 1.48 1.38
C GLY A 67 9.74 1.29 0.24
N GLU A 68 9.06 0.16 0.18
CA GLU A 68 8.02 -0.15 -0.80
C GLU A 68 6.84 0.84 -0.69
N MET A 69 6.31 1.09 0.51
CA MET A 69 5.18 1.99 0.73
C MET A 69 5.46 3.44 0.35
N TYR A 70 6.72 3.89 0.50
CA TYR A 70 7.12 5.28 0.28
C TYR A 70 7.89 5.49 -1.03
N SER A 71 8.04 4.47 -1.85
CA SER A 71 8.67 4.55 -3.17
C SER A 71 7.93 5.55 -4.07
N LEU A 72 8.70 6.22 -4.93
CA LEU A 72 8.21 7.15 -5.97
C LEU A 72 8.21 6.50 -7.37
N GLU A 73 8.38 5.18 -7.41
CA GLU A 73 8.34 4.44 -8.66
C GLU A 73 6.96 4.53 -9.33
N GLU A 74 6.92 4.25 -10.61
CA GLU A 74 5.71 4.37 -11.42
C GLU A 74 4.57 3.49 -10.88
N GLU A 75 4.89 2.35 -10.31
CA GLU A 75 3.95 1.40 -9.73
C GLU A 75 3.21 1.94 -8.50
N ASN A 76 3.82 2.91 -7.81
CA ASN A 76 3.25 3.56 -6.62
C ASN A 76 2.50 4.86 -6.93
N ARG A 77 2.39 5.25 -8.21
CA ARG A 77 1.55 6.37 -8.63
C ARG A 77 0.09 6.01 -8.44
N PHE A 78 -0.61 6.82 -7.65
CA PHE A 78 -2.00 6.54 -7.28
C PHE A 78 -2.98 7.34 -8.13
N LEU A 79 -2.85 8.66 -8.12
CA LEU A 79 -3.69 9.55 -8.93
C LEU A 79 -2.97 10.83 -9.35
N GLU A 80 -3.48 11.41 -10.44
CA GLU A 80 -3.13 12.78 -10.85
C GLU A 80 -4.28 13.71 -10.47
N VAL A 81 -3.97 14.79 -9.78
CA VAL A 81 -4.92 15.85 -9.47
C VAL A 81 -4.59 17.09 -10.30
N THR A 82 -5.62 17.78 -10.78
CA THR A 82 -5.51 19.07 -11.45
C THR A 82 -6.13 20.14 -10.57
N TYR A 83 -5.40 21.20 -10.32
CA TYR A 83 -5.83 22.36 -9.55
C TYR A 83 -6.52 23.41 -10.41
N ALA A 84 -7.27 24.33 -9.78
CA ALA A 84 -7.99 25.40 -10.49
C ALA A 84 -7.07 26.40 -11.22
N ASN A 85 -5.80 26.49 -10.81
CA ASN A 85 -4.78 27.29 -11.48
C ASN A 85 -4.16 26.60 -12.70
N GLY A 86 -4.58 25.35 -13.00
CA GLY A 86 -4.06 24.54 -14.11
C GLY A 86 -2.89 23.64 -13.76
N ASP A 87 -2.30 23.77 -12.55
CA ASP A 87 -1.22 22.88 -12.11
C ASP A 87 -1.67 21.45 -11.95
N LYS A 88 -0.77 20.51 -12.22
CA LYS A 88 -0.98 19.09 -12.03
C LYS A 88 -0.03 18.53 -10.98
N GLU A 89 -0.50 17.61 -10.17
CA GLU A 89 0.31 16.91 -9.16
C GLU A 89 -0.02 15.42 -9.19
N VAL A 90 1.03 14.59 -9.21
CA VAL A 90 0.89 13.14 -9.03
C VAL A 90 0.99 12.82 -7.54
N LEU A 91 -0.02 12.14 -7.04
CA LEU A 91 -0.06 11.64 -5.67
C LEU A 91 0.31 10.16 -5.68
N TYR A 92 1.19 9.81 -4.76
CA TYR A 92 1.70 8.47 -4.58
C TYR A 92 0.99 7.79 -3.41
N PHE A 93 1.13 6.49 -3.30
CA PHE A 93 0.53 5.74 -2.19
C PHE A 93 0.92 6.29 -0.80
N LYS A 94 2.17 6.72 -0.62
CA LYS A 94 2.64 7.35 0.62
C LYS A 94 1.78 8.53 1.08
N ASP A 95 1.14 9.25 0.15
CA ASP A 95 0.32 10.43 0.46
C ASP A 95 -0.99 10.06 1.16
N PHE A 96 -1.36 8.79 1.11
CA PHE A 96 -2.56 8.19 1.72
C PHE A 96 -2.23 7.25 2.89
N SER A 97 -0.96 6.96 3.13
CA SER A 97 -0.52 6.05 4.19
C SER A 97 -1.03 6.46 5.56
N SER A 98 -1.52 5.51 6.32
CA SER A 98 -2.05 5.69 7.67
C SER A 98 -1.61 4.55 8.59
N GLY A 99 -1.70 4.78 9.91
CA GLY A 99 -1.39 3.74 10.88
C GLY A 99 -2.29 2.51 10.75
N ALA A 100 -3.56 2.69 10.38
CA ALA A 100 -4.49 1.59 10.16
C ALA A 100 -4.10 0.72 8.96
N MET A 101 -3.53 1.31 7.90
CA MET A 101 -3.02 0.56 6.75
C MET A 101 -1.80 -0.27 7.15
N ILE A 102 -0.89 0.28 7.96
CA ILE A 102 0.27 -0.47 8.46
C ILE A 102 -0.18 -1.67 9.31
N GLU A 103 -1.16 -1.48 10.19
CA GLU A 103 -1.75 -2.59 10.95
C GLU A 103 -2.34 -3.64 10.01
N SER A 104 -3.07 -3.22 8.99
CA SER A 104 -3.67 -4.11 7.99
C SER A 104 -2.59 -4.92 7.24
N VAL A 105 -1.50 -4.26 6.81
CA VAL A 105 -0.34 -4.91 6.18
C VAL A 105 0.23 -6.01 7.08
N VAL A 106 0.52 -5.71 8.34
CA VAL A 106 1.08 -6.70 9.27
C VAL A 106 0.12 -7.86 9.51
N ARG A 107 -1.17 -7.57 9.69
CA ARG A 107 -2.20 -8.60 9.85
C ARG A 107 -2.30 -9.50 8.61
N ARG A 108 -2.18 -8.92 7.41
CA ARG A 108 -2.17 -9.65 6.14
C ARG A 108 -0.93 -10.51 5.98
N ALA A 109 0.26 -9.98 6.30
CA ALA A 109 1.51 -10.74 6.28
C ALA A 109 1.43 -11.98 7.19
N LYS A 110 0.87 -11.84 8.40
CA LYS A 110 0.61 -12.98 9.29
C LYS A 110 -0.31 -14.03 8.65
N LYS A 111 -1.35 -13.62 7.94
CA LYS A 111 -2.26 -14.54 7.22
C LYS A 111 -1.56 -15.25 6.06
N LEU A 112 -0.72 -14.54 5.29
CA LEU A 112 0.05 -15.13 4.19
C LEU A 112 1.04 -16.17 4.72
N ALA A 113 1.78 -15.85 5.78
CA ALA A 113 2.69 -16.78 6.45
C ALA A 113 1.95 -18.02 6.97
N LEU A 114 0.77 -17.87 7.58
CA LEU A 114 -0.05 -18.99 8.04
C LEU A 114 -0.55 -19.86 6.89
N LYS A 115 -1.00 -19.23 5.79
CA LYS A 115 -1.43 -19.95 4.58
C LYS A 115 -0.28 -20.77 3.99
N ARG A 116 0.91 -20.19 3.89
CA ARG A 116 2.11 -20.86 3.42
C ARG A 116 2.49 -22.02 4.36
N TYR A 117 2.44 -21.82 5.67
CA TYR A 117 2.71 -22.87 6.65
C TYR A 117 1.79 -24.08 6.48
N ILE A 118 0.48 -23.87 6.27
CA ILE A 118 -0.48 -24.96 6.03
C ILE A 118 -0.15 -25.74 4.76
N GLN A 119 0.35 -25.07 3.73
CA GLN A 119 0.64 -25.67 2.43
C GLN A 119 2.01 -26.38 2.38
N THR A 120 3.01 -25.82 3.06
CA THR A 120 4.42 -26.21 2.89
C THR A 120 5.12 -26.61 4.19
N SER A 121 4.44 -26.49 5.35
CA SER A 121 5.03 -26.62 6.69
C SER A 121 6.15 -25.61 7.00
N ALA A 122 6.40 -24.63 6.14
CA ALA A 122 7.42 -23.59 6.36
C ALA A 122 6.88 -22.53 7.33
N LYS A 123 7.39 -22.56 8.58
CA LYS A 123 6.91 -21.73 9.68
C LYS A 123 7.56 -20.34 9.65
N GLY A 124 6.81 -19.33 10.08
CA GLY A 124 7.28 -17.97 10.35
C GLY A 124 7.06 -17.01 9.19
N ILE A 125 7.09 -15.72 9.48
CA ILE A 125 6.92 -14.63 8.52
C ILE A 125 8.24 -14.43 7.78
N ASN A 126 8.20 -14.26 6.46
CA ASN A 126 9.35 -13.88 5.64
C ASN A 126 9.12 -12.52 4.98
N LEU A 127 10.16 -11.99 4.36
CA LEU A 127 10.12 -10.70 3.68
C LEU A 127 9.07 -10.67 2.56
N GLU A 128 8.94 -11.76 1.83
CA GLU A 128 7.98 -11.87 0.73
C GLU A 128 6.52 -11.76 1.21
N ASP A 129 6.19 -12.38 2.35
CA ASP A 129 4.86 -12.25 2.97
C ASP A 129 4.54 -10.78 3.27
N VAL A 130 5.54 -10.02 3.76
CA VAL A 130 5.37 -8.60 4.12
C VAL A 130 5.22 -7.73 2.87
N LEU A 131 6.06 -7.91 1.86
CA LEU A 131 5.98 -7.15 0.60
C LEU A 131 4.69 -7.47 -0.17
N ASN A 132 4.28 -8.74 -0.22
CA ASN A 132 3.00 -9.12 -0.82
C ASN A 132 1.82 -8.51 -0.07
N ALA A 133 1.90 -8.45 1.28
CA ALA A 133 0.86 -7.78 2.08
C ALA A 133 0.78 -6.28 1.78
N VAL A 134 1.91 -5.60 1.56
CA VAL A 134 1.94 -4.19 1.12
C VAL A 134 1.25 -4.04 -0.23
N ARG A 135 1.60 -4.87 -1.23
CA ARG A 135 1.01 -4.81 -2.58
C ARG A 135 -0.49 -5.11 -2.59
N GLU A 136 -0.92 -6.07 -1.79
CA GLU A 136 -2.36 -6.38 -1.64
C GLU A 136 -3.12 -5.24 -0.97
N GLU A 137 -2.53 -4.56 0.02
CA GLU A 137 -3.12 -3.38 0.65
C GLU A 137 -3.24 -2.22 -0.35
N PHE A 138 -2.23 -2.01 -1.21
CA PHE A 138 -2.28 -1.04 -2.32
C PHE A 138 -3.44 -1.35 -3.26
N LYS A 139 -3.57 -2.62 -3.66
CA LYS A 139 -4.61 -3.05 -4.59
C LYS A 139 -6.02 -2.87 -4.03
N GLU A 140 -6.24 -3.15 -2.74
CA GLU A 140 -7.55 -2.90 -2.11
C GLU A 140 -7.89 -1.41 -2.03
N ASN A 141 -6.87 -0.56 -1.91
CA ASN A 141 -7.07 0.88 -1.91
C ASN A 141 -7.20 1.49 -3.33
N GLU A 142 -6.89 0.74 -4.39
CA GLU A 142 -7.19 1.12 -5.79
C GLU A 142 -8.68 1.36 -6.01
N ASP A 143 -9.53 0.57 -5.36
CA ASP A 143 -10.99 0.63 -5.52
C ASP A 143 -11.64 1.78 -4.74
N LEU A 144 -10.87 2.48 -3.87
CA LEU A 144 -11.37 3.60 -3.08
C LEU A 144 -11.73 4.87 -3.87
N PRO A 145 -11.10 5.21 -5.00
CA PRO A 145 -11.43 6.43 -5.74
C PRO A 145 -12.63 6.31 -6.67
N ASN A 146 -13.70 5.62 -6.30
CA ASN A 146 -14.95 5.71 -7.04
C ASN A 146 -15.67 7.07 -6.87
N THR A 147 -15.09 8.00 -6.12
CA THR A 147 -15.58 9.36 -6.04
C THR A 147 -14.83 10.24 -7.04
N THR A 148 -15.42 10.49 -8.17
CA THR A 148 -15.02 11.56 -9.11
C THR A 148 -15.26 12.96 -8.52
N ASN A 149 -15.60 13.07 -7.25
CA ASN A 149 -15.85 14.34 -6.59
C ASN A 149 -14.54 15.01 -6.15
N PRO A 150 -14.10 16.08 -6.83
CA PRO A 150 -12.86 16.79 -6.48
C PRO A 150 -12.83 17.34 -5.04
N ASP A 151 -14.00 17.70 -4.49
CA ASP A 151 -14.09 18.28 -3.15
C ASP A 151 -13.76 17.25 -2.04
N ASP A 152 -14.05 15.99 -2.24
CA ASP A 152 -13.69 14.93 -1.29
C ASP A 152 -12.18 14.64 -1.34
N TRP A 153 -11.58 14.69 -2.54
CA TRP A 153 -10.14 14.56 -2.71
C TRP A 153 -9.37 15.77 -2.19
N ALA A 154 -9.90 16.99 -2.34
CA ALA A 154 -9.30 18.20 -1.79
C ALA A 154 -9.13 18.13 -0.26
N LYS A 155 -10.03 17.42 0.42
CA LYS A 155 -9.95 17.19 1.88
C LYS A 155 -8.83 16.23 2.26
N ILE A 156 -8.48 15.30 1.37
CA ILE A 156 -7.48 14.24 1.62
C ILE A 156 -6.09 14.69 1.16
N ALA A 157 -5.96 15.20 -0.03
CA ALA A 157 -4.68 15.37 -0.73
C ALA A 157 -4.35 16.81 -1.16
N GLY A 158 -5.34 17.73 -1.24
CA GLY A 158 -5.14 19.07 -1.78
C GLY A 158 -4.09 19.92 -1.06
N LYS A 159 -3.33 20.73 -1.79
CA LYS A 159 -2.47 21.79 -1.22
C LYS A 159 -3.33 22.79 -0.46
N LYS A 160 -2.78 23.38 0.60
CA LYS A 160 -3.50 24.33 1.44
C LYS A 160 -3.89 25.56 0.59
N GLY A 161 -5.20 25.76 0.36
CA GLY A 161 -5.72 26.93 -0.36
C GLY A 161 -5.98 26.75 -1.86
N GLU A 162 -5.65 25.63 -2.46
CA GLU A 162 -5.91 25.37 -3.88
C GLU A 162 -7.08 24.37 -4.06
N ARG A 163 -7.98 24.69 -4.99
CA ARG A 163 -9.14 23.87 -5.31
C ARG A 163 -8.76 22.82 -6.36
N ILE A 164 -9.00 21.54 -6.06
CA ILE A 164 -8.91 20.46 -7.04
C ILE A 164 -10.15 20.52 -7.96
N VAL A 165 -9.93 20.55 -9.25
CA VAL A 165 -11.00 20.60 -10.28
C VAL A 165 -11.15 19.29 -11.03
N TYR A 166 -10.09 18.46 -11.07
CA TYR A 166 -10.12 17.17 -11.75
C TYR A 166 -9.21 16.16 -11.06
N VAL A 167 -9.64 14.90 -11.04
CA VAL A 167 -8.87 13.78 -10.48
C VAL A 167 -8.88 12.64 -11.48
N LYS A 168 -7.69 12.10 -11.80
CA LYS A 168 -7.48 10.99 -12.71
C LYS A 168 -6.78 9.85 -11.98
N PRO A 169 -7.39 8.65 -11.86
CA PRO A 169 -6.69 7.47 -11.38
C PRO A 169 -5.58 7.04 -12.35
N LEU A 170 -4.39 6.69 -11.85
CA LEU A 170 -3.24 6.29 -12.68
C LEU A 170 -3.01 4.77 -12.66
N MET A 171 -3.46 4.08 -11.62
CA MET A 171 -3.14 2.66 -11.38
C MET A 171 -3.77 1.68 -12.39
N GLY A 172 -4.84 2.05 -13.09
CA GLY A 172 -5.44 1.23 -14.17
C GLY A 172 -4.67 1.27 -15.48
N GLU A 173 -4.01 2.38 -15.79
CA GLU A 173 -3.35 2.59 -17.08
C GLU A 173 -2.10 1.71 -17.27
N THR A 174 -1.36 1.43 -16.20
CA THR A 174 -0.15 0.59 -16.25
C THR A 174 -0.51 -0.85 -16.62
N LYS A 175 -1.61 -1.39 -16.08
CA LYS A 175 -2.09 -2.75 -16.40
C LYS A 175 -2.67 -2.84 -17.81
N GLU A 176 -3.36 -1.80 -18.29
CA GLU A 176 -3.85 -1.77 -19.67
C GLU A 176 -2.71 -1.64 -20.68
N LYS A 177 -1.70 -0.81 -20.40
CA LYS A 177 -0.49 -0.72 -21.22
C LYS A 177 0.29 -2.03 -21.26
N GLN A 178 0.47 -2.70 -20.11
CA GLN A 178 1.13 -4.02 -20.07
C GLN A 178 0.35 -5.07 -20.85
N ARG A 179 -0.99 -5.14 -20.69
CA ARG A 179 -1.84 -6.05 -21.47
C ARG A 179 -1.86 -5.71 -22.96
N ALA A 180 -1.77 -4.44 -23.32
CA ALA A 180 -1.67 -4.02 -24.72
C ALA A 180 -0.32 -4.43 -25.34
N VAL A 181 0.80 -4.29 -24.60
CA VAL A 181 2.12 -4.73 -25.03
C VAL A 181 2.18 -6.25 -25.16
N GLU A 182 1.65 -7.00 -24.18
CA GLU A 182 1.57 -8.47 -24.28
C GLU A 182 0.72 -8.95 -25.47
N ARG A 183 -0.38 -8.27 -25.77
CA ARG A 183 -1.19 -8.57 -26.96
C ARG A 183 -0.44 -8.31 -28.26
N VAL A 184 0.34 -7.23 -28.33
CA VAL A 184 1.15 -6.90 -29.52
C VAL A 184 2.27 -7.93 -29.72
N ILE A 185 2.92 -8.38 -28.65
CA ILE A 185 3.96 -9.43 -28.72
C ILE A 185 3.37 -10.76 -29.17
N ASN A 186 2.19 -11.14 -28.66
CA ASN A 186 1.56 -12.41 -29.04
C ASN A 186 0.93 -12.40 -30.43
N THR A 187 0.62 -11.24 -31.02
CA THR A 187 0.10 -11.13 -32.39
C THR A 187 1.22 -11.08 -33.46
N GLY A 188 2.47 -10.86 -33.05
CA GLY A 188 3.64 -10.79 -33.96
C GLY A 188 4.27 -12.15 -34.30
N GLN A 189 3.73 -13.28 -33.86
CA GLN A 189 4.30 -14.62 -34.08
C GLN A 189 3.64 -15.43 -35.21
N TYR A 190 2.96 -14.78 -36.13
CA TYR A 190 2.51 -15.42 -37.37
C TYR A 190 2.89 -14.57 -38.59
N LEU A 191 4.14 -14.71 -39.00
CA LEU A 191 4.62 -14.52 -40.36
C LEU A 191 5.75 -15.53 -40.65
#